data_3d777f02ee8ba8b0cb1d70db75c0d072
#
_entry.id   3d777f02ee8ba8b0cb1d70db75c0d072
#
_cell.length_a   1.000
_cell.length_b   1.000
_cell.length_c   1.000
_cell.angle_alpha   90.00
_cell.angle_beta   90.00
_cell.angle_gamma   90.00
#
_symmetry.space_group_name_H-M   'P 1'
#
loop_
_entity.id
_entity.type
_entity.pdbx_description
1 polymer ?
#
loop_
_entity_poly.entity_id
_entity_poly.type
_entity_poly.pdbx_seq_one_letter_code
_entity_poly.pdbx_strand_id
1 'polypeptide(L)'
;MDKHRYRSTAVVLLTVILMTLFCSAPVRGVEDPVPMVRVGLYWGKTALEAANLQNAVGSGFSFGYFDEDRSFVPLGSTQENAITMIKDWNMYLVGGKYQTDAVSGAEVVGCYHVRLAETYPDFPSAKEAADAYEDGFPAYHEDAWYVCVGSYTGQSAGAAAAESRGLNGTSMTCSNRCVTVVATGTVHILFQFDCGERRSLAVMPIAEEGEKATTWFKGYRYYGGFQYQRIDGKDMNVVNFLSMDDYIKGVIPYEMNAAWPLEALKAQAVAARTYTAAHLNHHNGSGFDLCCEVDCQTYRGVNASDENSDRAVDETSGVYMTYEGEYVNAFYFSSDGGATEDCENVFNAPLPYLRGKPDPYEAYVQTGRENWRFVYSADEITAILRMKNYRCAQIVSITPTYTSMGNIYSLKFTDANGVNWVFSKDRAGSILYSSAYQKYTYSQRFTVTDADAPADENSFYVAGGEGINLLPDSLYVVAGDGSVTMVGGAANAAVLSAEGTENVSLRGYTSGTITASSYLIKGSGWGHNVGMSQYGARAMAELGMTYIDILSFYYEGAEIG
;
A
#
# COMPACT_ATOMS: atom_id res chain seq x y z
N MET A 1 38.75 -38.62 -12.93
CA MET A 1 38.08 -38.76 -11.64
C MET A 1 38.20 -37.43 -10.92
N ASP A 2 37.02 -36.87 -10.55
CA ASP A 2 36.79 -35.74 -9.68
C ASP A 2 37.33 -34.33 -10.01
N LYS A 3 36.64 -33.68 -10.97
CA LYS A 3 36.57 -32.21 -11.08
C LYS A 3 35.13 -31.63 -11.07
N HIS A 4 34.11 -32.44 -10.84
CA HIS A 4 32.72 -32.01 -10.90
C HIS A 4 32.01 -31.82 -9.53
N ARG A 5 32.66 -32.10 -8.40
CA ARG A 5 32.02 -32.00 -7.08
C ARG A 5 32.17 -30.65 -6.36
N TYR A 6 33.09 -29.79 -6.82
CA TYR A 6 33.31 -28.49 -6.17
C TYR A 6 32.54 -27.29 -6.79
N ARG A 7 31.88 -27.47 -7.94
CA ARG A 7 31.09 -26.40 -8.56
C ARG A 7 29.67 -26.27 -8.02
N SER A 8 29.07 -27.33 -7.49
CA SER A 8 27.71 -27.31 -6.96
C SER A 8 27.60 -26.72 -5.56
N THR A 9 28.66 -26.85 -4.72
CA THR A 9 28.65 -26.32 -3.35
C THR A 9 28.92 -24.81 -3.30
N ALA A 10 29.69 -24.28 -4.24
CA ALA A 10 29.97 -22.84 -4.33
C ALA A 10 28.77 -22.03 -4.84
N VAL A 11 27.94 -22.62 -5.72
CA VAL A 11 26.73 -21.94 -6.24
C VAL A 11 25.62 -21.91 -5.20
N VAL A 12 25.48 -22.95 -4.36
CA VAL A 12 24.49 -22.98 -3.28
C VAL A 12 24.88 -22.04 -2.14
N LEU A 13 26.20 -21.90 -1.84
CA LEU A 13 26.66 -20.96 -0.83
C LEU A 13 26.54 -19.49 -1.30
N LEU A 14 26.73 -19.22 -2.60
CA LEU A 14 26.57 -17.86 -3.15
C LEU A 14 25.10 -17.43 -3.23
N THR A 15 24.19 -18.35 -3.46
CA THR A 15 22.73 -18.06 -3.48
C THR A 15 22.18 -17.82 -2.07
N VAL A 16 22.68 -18.53 -1.06
CA VAL A 16 22.30 -18.31 0.35
C VAL A 16 22.89 -16.99 0.87
N ILE A 17 24.10 -16.62 0.46
CA ILE A 17 24.71 -15.33 0.84
C ILE A 17 24.04 -14.16 0.11
N LEU A 18 23.54 -14.33 -1.12
CA LEU A 18 22.77 -13.29 -1.80
C LEU A 18 21.35 -13.11 -1.21
N MET A 19 20.71 -14.15 -0.66
CA MET A 19 19.40 -14.03 0.00
C MET A 19 19.47 -13.42 1.41
N THR A 20 20.64 -13.45 2.06
CA THR A 20 20.83 -12.80 3.37
C THR A 20 21.26 -11.34 3.27
N LEU A 21 21.61 -10.85 2.08
CA LEU A 21 22.00 -9.45 1.85
C LEU A 21 20.84 -8.52 1.44
N PHE A 22 19.61 -9.04 1.27
CA PHE A 22 18.43 -8.23 0.94
C PHE A 22 17.52 -7.88 2.13
N CYS A 23 17.95 -8.13 3.37
CA CYS A 23 17.14 -7.86 4.56
C CYS A 23 17.80 -6.93 5.59
N SER A 24 18.63 -5.99 5.14
CA SER A 24 19.06 -4.89 6.01
C SER A 24 19.33 -3.64 5.18
N ALA A 25 18.27 -3.01 4.66
CA ALA A 25 18.36 -1.56 4.56
C ALA A 25 18.54 -1.07 6.01
N PRO A 26 19.52 -0.21 6.31
CA PRO A 26 19.66 0.34 7.66
C PRO A 26 18.33 1.03 7.99
N VAL A 27 17.64 0.56 9.03
CA VAL A 27 16.49 1.26 9.57
C VAL A 27 17.02 2.62 10.04
N ARG A 28 16.37 3.68 9.61
CA ARG A 28 16.83 5.04 9.93
C ARG A 28 16.67 5.27 11.42
N GLY A 29 17.72 5.71 12.09
CA GLY A 29 17.65 6.12 13.51
C GLY A 29 16.72 7.32 13.69
N VAL A 30 16.09 7.42 14.86
CA VAL A 30 15.07 8.44 15.21
C VAL A 30 15.63 9.87 15.29
N GLU A 31 16.95 10.06 15.24
CA GLU A 31 17.60 11.37 15.41
C GLU A 31 17.37 12.36 14.25
N ASP A 32 17.02 11.87 13.06
CA ASP A 32 16.77 12.73 11.90
C ASP A 32 15.26 12.92 11.64
N PRO A 33 14.80 14.14 11.31
CA PRO A 33 13.42 14.35 10.93
C PRO A 33 13.06 13.51 9.71
N VAL A 34 11.89 12.87 9.73
CA VAL A 34 11.42 12.08 8.58
C VAL A 34 11.23 13.02 7.39
N PRO A 35 11.91 12.78 6.26
CA PRO A 35 11.80 13.64 5.09
C PRO A 35 10.40 13.56 4.47
N MET A 36 10.15 14.43 3.46
CA MET A 36 8.98 14.32 2.60
C MET A 36 8.81 12.90 2.09
N VAL A 37 7.57 12.39 2.11
CA VAL A 37 7.21 11.04 1.64
C VAL A 37 6.98 11.07 0.14
N ARG A 38 7.49 10.06 -0.57
CA ARG A 38 7.29 9.84 -1.99
C ARG A 38 6.32 8.66 -2.19
N VAL A 39 5.13 8.94 -2.67
CA VAL A 39 4.09 7.91 -2.87
C VAL A 39 3.89 7.66 -4.36
N GLY A 40 4.20 6.44 -4.81
CA GLY A 40 3.92 6.02 -6.19
C GLY A 40 2.43 5.87 -6.42
N LEU A 41 1.84 6.75 -7.27
CA LEU A 41 0.43 6.70 -7.62
C LEU A 41 0.19 5.86 -8.88
N TYR A 42 1.04 6.03 -9.90
CA TYR A 42 1.02 5.29 -11.16
C TYR A 42 2.45 4.95 -11.55
N TRP A 43 2.73 3.68 -11.81
CA TRP A 43 4.08 3.22 -12.18
C TRP A 43 4.06 1.90 -12.93
N GLY A 44 5.17 1.55 -13.57
CA GLY A 44 5.33 0.28 -14.27
C GLY A 44 4.26 0.08 -15.35
N LYS A 45 3.39 -0.92 -15.20
CA LYS A 45 2.32 -1.21 -16.16
C LYS A 45 1.17 -0.19 -16.12
N THR A 46 1.06 0.60 -15.07
CA THR A 46 0.04 1.64 -14.91
C THR A 46 0.58 3.04 -15.17
N ALA A 47 1.87 3.18 -15.54
CA ALA A 47 2.46 4.45 -15.96
C ALA A 47 1.63 5.13 -17.05
N LEU A 48 1.69 6.45 -17.11
CA LEU A 48 0.79 7.26 -17.92
C LEU A 48 1.51 7.95 -19.09
N GLU A 49 0.90 7.96 -20.27
CA GLU A 49 1.34 8.77 -21.42
C GLU A 49 1.10 10.26 -21.18
N ALA A 50 0.00 10.58 -20.44
CA ALA A 50 -0.40 11.93 -20.08
C ALA A 50 -1.03 11.95 -18.69
N ALA A 51 -0.73 12.99 -17.91
CA ALA A 51 -1.19 13.15 -16.52
C ALA A 51 -1.73 14.58 -16.32
N ASN A 52 -3.04 14.71 -16.11
CA ASN A 52 -3.70 16.00 -15.91
C ASN A 52 -3.69 16.36 -14.43
N LEU A 53 -3.32 17.59 -14.11
CA LEU A 53 -3.54 18.22 -12.81
C LEU A 53 -4.53 19.38 -12.95
N GLN A 54 -5.35 19.58 -11.90
CA GLN A 54 -6.23 20.74 -11.79
C GLN A 54 -6.22 21.23 -10.35
N ASN A 55 -6.08 22.54 -10.11
CA ASN A 55 -6.25 23.08 -8.78
C ASN A 55 -7.66 22.75 -8.26
N ALA A 56 -7.74 22.21 -7.03
CA ALA A 56 -8.97 22.13 -6.26
C ALA A 56 -9.04 23.32 -5.29
N VAL A 57 -7.90 23.66 -4.69
CA VAL A 57 -7.64 24.88 -3.91
C VAL A 57 -6.26 25.39 -4.34
N GLY A 58 -6.15 26.68 -4.62
CA GLY A 58 -4.92 27.33 -5.12
C GLY A 58 -5.07 27.91 -6.52
N SER A 59 -4.04 28.59 -7.01
CA SER A 59 -4.04 29.39 -8.24
C SER A 59 -2.79 29.12 -9.08
N GLY A 60 -2.88 28.16 -10.03
CA GLY A 60 -1.77 27.82 -10.91
C GLY A 60 -0.77 26.83 -10.29
N PHE A 61 0.38 26.69 -10.99
CA PHE A 61 1.39 25.68 -10.64
C PHE A 61 2.81 26.24 -10.78
N SER A 62 3.68 25.85 -9.88
CA SER A 62 5.12 26.05 -9.98
C SER A 62 5.77 24.80 -10.56
N PHE A 63 6.69 24.99 -11.52
CA PHE A 63 7.50 23.95 -12.16
C PHE A 63 8.89 23.91 -11.54
N GLY A 64 9.46 22.74 -11.38
CA GLY A 64 10.78 22.58 -10.82
C GLY A 64 11.22 21.13 -10.76
N TYR A 65 11.99 20.80 -9.74
CA TYR A 65 12.40 19.44 -9.42
C TYR A 65 12.58 19.30 -7.90
N PHE A 66 12.63 18.08 -7.39
CA PHE A 66 13.05 17.82 -6.01
C PHE A 66 14.55 17.49 -6.01
N ASP A 67 15.29 18.10 -5.09
CA ASP A 67 16.71 17.85 -4.88
C ASP A 67 16.95 16.56 -4.04
N GLU A 68 18.21 16.31 -3.69
CA GLU A 68 18.60 15.13 -2.90
C GLU A 68 18.03 15.15 -1.49
N ASP A 69 17.83 16.35 -0.91
CA ASP A 69 17.21 16.56 0.40
C ASP A 69 15.67 16.54 0.33
N ARG A 70 15.11 16.23 -0.85
CA ARG A 70 13.68 16.21 -1.14
C ARG A 70 13.00 17.58 -1.03
N SER A 71 13.74 18.65 -1.08
CA SER A 71 13.24 20.02 -1.15
C SER A 71 12.88 20.38 -2.59
N PHE A 72 11.76 21.10 -2.75
CA PHE A 72 11.35 21.57 -4.06
C PHE A 72 12.20 22.78 -4.50
N VAL A 73 12.84 22.66 -5.64
CA VAL A 73 13.60 23.74 -6.29
C VAL A 73 12.74 24.32 -7.41
N PRO A 74 12.13 25.51 -7.23
CA PRO A 74 11.30 26.14 -8.25
C PRO A 74 12.16 26.65 -9.39
N LEU A 75 11.70 26.44 -10.62
CA LEU A 75 12.29 26.97 -11.85
C LEU A 75 11.40 28.06 -12.47
N GLY A 76 10.08 27.85 -12.51
CA GLY A 76 9.12 28.77 -13.11
C GLY A 76 7.70 28.45 -12.68
N SER A 77 6.71 29.16 -13.21
CA SER A 77 5.31 28.98 -12.85
C SER A 77 4.35 29.33 -13.98
N THR A 78 3.10 28.91 -13.81
CA THR A 78 1.96 29.28 -14.66
C THR A 78 0.76 29.63 -13.80
N GLN A 79 -0.12 30.51 -14.32
CA GLN A 79 -1.42 30.81 -13.72
C GLN A 79 -2.54 29.88 -14.23
N GLU A 80 -2.22 28.93 -15.11
CA GLU A 80 -3.17 27.95 -15.58
C GLU A 80 -3.63 27.05 -14.43
N ASN A 81 -4.95 26.99 -14.21
CA ASN A 81 -5.54 26.16 -13.16
C ASN A 81 -5.63 24.66 -13.53
N ALA A 82 -5.40 24.33 -14.80
CA ALA A 82 -5.40 22.97 -15.30
C ALA A 82 -4.27 22.77 -16.31
N ILE A 83 -3.36 21.86 -16.01
CA ILE A 83 -2.20 21.53 -16.84
C ILE A 83 -2.10 20.03 -17.05
N THR A 84 -1.47 19.64 -18.17
CA THR A 84 -1.20 18.23 -18.47
C THR A 84 0.27 18.03 -18.75
N MET A 85 0.89 17.14 -18.03
CA MET A 85 2.22 16.61 -18.32
C MET A 85 2.06 15.50 -19.34
N ILE A 86 2.79 15.60 -20.45
CA ILE A 86 2.82 14.59 -21.52
C ILE A 86 4.26 14.12 -21.74
N LYS A 87 4.42 12.86 -22.11
CA LYS A 87 5.73 12.36 -22.55
C LYS A 87 6.13 13.05 -23.86
N ASP A 88 7.41 13.34 -24.05
CA ASP A 88 7.94 13.91 -25.30
C ASP A 88 7.84 12.87 -26.43
N TRP A 89 6.70 12.90 -27.11
CA TRP A 89 6.28 12.07 -28.23
C TRP A 89 5.23 12.84 -29.04
N ASN A 90 4.90 12.36 -30.24
CA ASN A 90 3.76 12.93 -30.97
C ASN A 90 2.45 12.56 -30.25
N MET A 91 1.87 13.53 -29.54
CA MET A 91 0.68 13.34 -28.72
C MET A 91 -0.55 13.94 -29.41
N TYR A 92 -1.49 13.11 -29.79
CA TYR A 92 -2.72 13.50 -30.48
C TYR A 92 -3.82 13.82 -29.47
N LEU A 93 -4.41 15.02 -29.61
CA LEU A 93 -5.51 15.46 -28.76
C LEU A 93 -6.85 14.99 -29.34
N VAL A 94 -7.51 14.07 -28.68
CA VAL A 94 -8.77 13.48 -29.11
C VAL A 94 -9.77 13.50 -27.96
N GLY A 95 -10.85 14.26 -28.13
CA GLY A 95 -11.90 14.37 -27.08
C GLY A 95 -11.37 14.86 -25.73
N GLY A 96 -10.38 15.77 -25.74
CA GLY A 96 -9.75 16.32 -24.55
C GLY A 96 -8.72 15.41 -23.88
N LYS A 97 -8.33 14.30 -24.52
CA LYS A 97 -7.32 13.36 -24.03
C LYS A 97 -6.13 13.30 -25.01
N TYR A 98 -4.93 13.18 -24.46
CA TYR A 98 -3.71 13.00 -25.23
C TYR A 98 -3.37 11.53 -25.34
N GLN A 99 -3.03 11.09 -26.55
CA GLN A 99 -2.67 9.70 -26.84
C GLN A 99 -1.59 9.63 -27.93
N THR A 100 -0.85 8.54 -27.98
CA THR A 100 0.20 8.31 -28.98
C THR A 100 -0.34 7.78 -30.29
N ASP A 101 -1.50 7.14 -30.30
CA ASP A 101 -2.12 6.60 -31.51
C ASP A 101 -2.58 7.76 -32.41
N ALA A 102 -2.08 7.75 -33.65
CA ALA A 102 -2.36 8.80 -34.64
C ALA A 102 -3.83 8.77 -35.06
N VAL A 103 -4.48 9.94 -34.98
CA VAL A 103 -5.86 10.12 -35.44
C VAL A 103 -5.90 11.20 -36.50
N SER A 104 -6.43 10.86 -37.68
CA SER A 104 -6.52 11.80 -38.79
C SER A 104 -7.38 13.01 -38.43
N GLY A 105 -6.84 14.22 -38.64
CA GLY A 105 -7.51 15.48 -38.35
C GLY A 105 -7.50 15.89 -36.88
N ALA A 106 -6.87 15.14 -35.97
CA ALA A 106 -6.66 15.56 -34.61
C ALA A 106 -5.55 16.61 -34.52
N GLU A 107 -5.68 17.54 -33.57
CA GLU A 107 -4.56 18.40 -33.18
C GLU A 107 -3.45 17.56 -32.54
N VAL A 108 -2.19 17.98 -32.73
CA VAL A 108 -1.05 17.20 -32.24
C VAL A 108 -0.01 18.11 -31.58
N VAL A 109 0.44 17.69 -30.40
CA VAL A 109 1.69 18.19 -29.82
C VAL A 109 2.81 17.30 -30.35
N GLY A 110 3.56 17.83 -31.34
CA GLY A 110 4.69 17.10 -31.93
C GLY A 110 5.92 17.17 -31.03
N CYS A 111 6.79 16.18 -31.12
CA CYS A 111 8.00 16.07 -30.27
C CYS A 111 9.24 16.74 -30.90
N TYR A 112 9.11 17.40 -32.08
CA TYR A 112 10.18 18.19 -32.68
C TYR A 112 9.90 19.65 -32.48
N HIS A 113 10.88 20.38 -31.93
CA HIS A 113 10.81 21.83 -31.68
C HIS A 113 12.02 22.52 -32.28
N VAL A 114 11.89 23.78 -32.68
CA VAL A 114 13.05 24.61 -33.07
C VAL A 114 13.60 25.24 -31.79
N ARG A 115 14.66 24.65 -31.23
CA ARG A 115 15.37 25.24 -30.09
C ARG A 115 16.28 26.37 -30.60
N LEU A 116 16.02 27.59 -30.14
CA LEU A 116 16.83 28.76 -30.48
C LEU A 116 18.24 28.64 -29.88
N ALA A 117 19.22 29.25 -30.52
CA ALA A 117 20.62 29.16 -30.14
C ALA A 117 20.96 29.95 -28.86
N GLU A 118 20.14 30.93 -28.50
CA GLU A 118 20.34 31.79 -27.34
C GLU A 118 19.93 31.08 -26.04
N THR A 119 20.68 31.32 -24.95
CA THR A 119 20.36 30.87 -23.60
C THR A 119 19.98 32.04 -22.71
N TYR A 120 19.15 31.76 -21.69
CA TYR A 120 18.62 32.77 -20.79
C TYR A 120 19.03 32.46 -19.34
N PRO A 121 19.13 33.49 -18.46
CA PRO A 121 19.57 33.28 -17.08
C PRO A 121 18.49 32.64 -16.21
N ASP A 122 17.20 32.83 -16.52
CA ASP A 122 16.08 32.41 -15.70
C ASP A 122 14.79 32.22 -16.53
N PHE A 123 13.75 31.68 -15.87
CA PHE A 123 12.44 31.46 -16.48
C PHE A 123 11.77 32.75 -16.97
N PRO A 124 11.73 33.86 -16.19
CA PRO A 124 11.10 35.10 -16.66
C PRO A 124 11.71 35.61 -17.99
N SER A 125 13.04 35.63 -18.09
CA SER A 125 13.73 36.07 -19.30
C SER A 125 13.46 35.13 -20.48
N ALA A 126 13.46 33.81 -20.27
CA ALA A 126 13.13 32.84 -21.31
C ALA A 126 11.66 32.96 -21.74
N LYS A 127 10.75 33.20 -20.80
CA LYS A 127 9.31 33.36 -21.06
C LYS A 127 9.03 34.63 -21.85
N GLU A 128 9.62 35.77 -21.47
CA GLU A 128 9.50 37.03 -22.21
C GLU A 128 10.01 36.88 -23.65
N ALA A 129 11.15 36.22 -23.86
CA ALA A 129 11.67 35.95 -25.19
C ALA A 129 10.79 34.96 -25.97
N ALA A 130 10.21 33.97 -25.32
CA ALA A 130 9.29 33.03 -25.96
C ALA A 130 7.99 33.69 -26.40
N ASP A 131 7.48 34.68 -25.66
CA ASP A 131 6.26 35.44 -25.98
C ASP A 131 6.38 36.29 -27.23
N ALA A 132 7.60 36.50 -27.77
CA ALA A 132 7.81 37.10 -29.07
C ALA A 132 7.38 36.18 -30.24
N TYR A 133 7.11 34.92 -30.00
CA TYR A 133 6.67 33.92 -30.97
C TYR A 133 5.29 33.39 -30.58
N GLU A 134 4.37 33.31 -31.55
CA GLU A 134 2.98 32.82 -31.31
C GLU A 134 2.92 31.41 -30.66
N ASP A 135 3.90 30.57 -31.05
CA ASP A 135 4.04 29.16 -30.60
C ASP A 135 5.37 28.95 -29.85
N GLY A 136 5.90 30.00 -29.24
CA GLY A 136 7.11 29.94 -28.43
C GLY A 136 6.84 29.51 -26.99
N PHE A 137 7.77 28.77 -26.41
CA PHE A 137 7.70 28.36 -25.03
C PHE A 137 9.09 28.24 -24.37
N PRO A 138 9.21 28.51 -23.06
CA PRO A 138 10.45 28.31 -22.32
C PRO A 138 10.74 26.83 -22.11
N ALA A 139 12.00 26.44 -22.19
CA ALA A 139 12.48 25.09 -21.98
C ALA A 139 13.71 25.08 -21.06
N TYR A 140 13.73 24.16 -20.09
CA TYR A 140 14.87 23.93 -19.22
C TYR A 140 15.51 22.60 -19.56
N HIS A 141 16.64 22.68 -20.29
CA HIS A 141 17.37 21.52 -20.80
C HIS A 141 18.80 21.55 -20.26
N GLU A 142 19.23 20.43 -19.65
CA GLU A 142 20.61 20.24 -19.17
C GLU A 142 21.14 21.40 -18.31
N ASP A 143 20.28 21.89 -17.39
CA ASP A 143 20.54 23.01 -16.47
C ASP A 143 20.70 24.40 -17.16
N ALA A 144 20.20 24.55 -18.38
CA ALA A 144 20.16 25.82 -19.08
C ALA A 144 18.76 26.17 -19.60
N TRP A 145 18.47 27.47 -19.66
CA TRP A 145 17.21 27.98 -20.19
C TRP A 145 17.33 28.28 -21.69
N TYR A 146 16.33 27.82 -22.44
CA TYR A 146 16.19 28.02 -23.86
C TYR A 146 14.77 28.50 -24.19
N VAL A 147 14.61 29.05 -25.39
CA VAL A 147 13.32 29.21 -26.05
C VAL A 147 13.21 28.15 -27.13
N CYS A 148 12.11 27.41 -27.12
CA CYS A 148 11.71 26.53 -28.20
C CYS A 148 10.51 27.12 -28.95
N VAL A 149 10.44 26.89 -30.26
CA VAL A 149 9.39 27.44 -31.13
C VAL A 149 8.78 26.32 -31.95
N GLY A 150 7.45 26.23 -31.91
CA GLY A 150 6.67 25.30 -32.69
C GLY A 150 6.65 23.88 -32.13
N SER A 151 5.79 23.09 -32.71
CA SER A 151 5.53 21.71 -32.31
C SER A 151 5.28 20.89 -33.59
N TYR A 152 6.27 20.11 -34.00
CA TYR A 152 6.28 19.41 -35.28
C TYR A 152 6.32 17.89 -35.08
N THR A 153 5.70 17.16 -36.00
CA THR A 153 5.65 15.69 -35.93
C THR A 153 6.92 15.03 -36.49
N GLY A 154 7.82 15.79 -37.08
CA GLY A 154 9.06 15.29 -37.65
C GLY A 154 10.13 16.38 -37.85
N GLN A 155 11.39 15.96 -37.81
CA GLN A 155 12.55 16.84 -37.91
C GLN A 155 12.55 17.73 -39.16
N SER A 156 12.20 17.18 -40.31
CA SER A 156 12.17 17.93 -41.59
C SER A 156 11.12 19.03 -41.57
N ALA A 157 9.98 18.82 -40.92
CA ALA A 157 8.93 19.84 -40.80
C ALA A 157 9.40 21.01 -39.90
N GLY A 158 10.05 20.69 -38.78
CA GLY A 158 10.64 21.72 -37.92
C GLY A 158 11.80 22.47 -38.59
N ALA A 159 12.65 21.78 -39.34
CA ALA A 159 13.74 22.43 -40.10
C ALA A 159 13.22 23.37 -41.17
N ALA A 160 12.22 22.97 -41.95
CA ALA A 160 11.57 23.82 -42.94
C ALA A 160 10.88 25.04 -42.29
N ALA A 161 10.27 24.87 -41.13
CA ALA A 161 9.70 25.98 -40.37
C ALA A 161 10.77 26.94 -39.84
N ALA A 162 11.90 26.44 -39.36
CA ALA A 162 13.03 27.26 -38.94
C ALA A 162 13.54 28.15 -40.09
N GLU A 163 13.72 27.57 -41.28
CA GLU A 163 14.15 28.28 -42.46
C GLU A 163 13.12 29.34 -42.90
N SER A 164 11.86 28.93 -43.07
CA SER A 164 10.80 29.82 -43.57
C SER A 164 10.47 30.99 -42.65
N ARG A 165 10.63 30.79 -41.31
CA ARG A 165 10.39 31.81 -40.27
C ARG A 165 11.67 32.59 -39.90
N GLY A 166 12.82 32.24 -40.49
CA GLY A 166 14.11 32.90 -40.20
C GLY A 166 14.56 32.68 -38.72
N LEU A 167 14.21 31.53 -38.13
CA LEU A 167 14.57 31.23 -36.74
C LEU A 167 16.04 30.80 -36.65
N ASN A 168 16.81 31.47 -35.79
CA ASN A 168 18.18 31.08 -35.48
C ASN A 168 18.18 29.91 -34.47
N GLY A 169 17.87 28.70 -34.94
CA GLY A 169 17.72 27.53 -34.08
C GLY A 169 17.81 26.19 -34.84
N THR A 170 17.73 25.12 -34.11
CA THR A 170 17.81 23.76 -34.67
C THR A 170 16.56 22.97 -34.33
N SER A 171 15.96 22.32 -35.34
CA SER A 171 14.86 21.38 -35.14
C SER A 171 15.38 20.08 -34.49
N MET A 172 14.90 19.76 -33.30
CA MET A 172 15.35 18.62 -32.52
C MET A 172 14.24 18.05 -31.63
N THR A 173 14.42 16.81 -31.23
CA THR A 173 13.72 16.19 -30.09
C THR A 173 14.56 16.33 -28.84
N CYS A 174 13.93 16.11 -27.70
CA CYS A 174 14.60 16.01 -26.41
C CYS A 174 15.07 14.57 -26.10
N SER A 175 15.59 14.36 -24.90
CA SER A 175 15.94 13.01 -24.43
C SER A 175 14.68 12.16 -24.19
N ASN A 176 14.87 10.86 -24.03
CA ASN A 176 13.80 9.95 -23.66
C ASN A 176 13.28 10.12 -22.22
N ARG A 177 13.80 11.11 -21.48
CA ARG A 177 13.39 11.51 -20.13
C ARG A 177 12.57 12.80 -20.11
N CYS A 178 12.49 13.51 -21.22
CA CYS A 178 11.81 14.78 -21.34
C CYS A 178 10.31 14.68 -21.05
N VAL A 179 9.77 15.68 -20.34
CA VAL A 179 8.35 15.88 -20.10
C VAL A 179 7.94 17.27 -20.55
N THR A 180 6.90 17.35 -21.36
CA THR A 180 6.31 18.59 -21.85
C THR A 180 5.03 18.90 -21.07
N VAL A 181 4.88 20.16 -20.63
CA VAL A 181 3.69 20.65 -19.92
C VAL A 181 2.85 21.47 -20.88
N VAL A 182 1.58 21.12 -20.99
CA VAL A 182 0.62 21.83 -21.85
C VAL A 182 -0.57 22.34 -21.03
N ALA A 183 -1.22 23.41 -21.50
CA ALA A 183 -2.53 23.79 -20.98
C ALA A 183 -3.53 22.68 -21.30
N THR A 184 -4.26 22.19 -20.30
CA THR A 184 -5.12 21.00 -20.44
C THR A 184 -6.16 21.17 -21.54
N GLY A 185 -6.28 20.16 -22.42
CA GLY A 185 -7.24 20.15 -23.51
C GLY A 185 -6.86 21.04 -24.71
N THR A 186 -5.61 21.49 -24.80
CA THR A 186 -5.08 22.30 -25.91
C THR A 186 -3.74 21.72 -26.39
N VAL A 187 -3.21 22.25 -27.49
CA VAL A 187 -1.85 21.96 -27.97
C VAL A 187 -0.84 23.03 -27.54
N HIS A 188 -1.24 23.96 -26.68
CA HIS A 188 -0.39 25.05 -26.20
C HIS A 188 0.61 24.56 -25.15
N ILE A 189 1.90 24.62 -25.47
CA ILE A 189 2.99 24.22 -24.58
C ILE A 189 3.31 25.39 -23.64
N LEU A 190 3.28 25.10 -22.34
CA LEU A 190 3.62 26.08 -21.30
C LEU A 190 5.09 25.99 -20.88
N PHE A 191 5.65 24.79 -20.90
CA PHE A 191 6.99 24.52 -20.39
C PHE A 191 7.49 23.15 -20.85
N GLN A 192 8.79 23.03 -21.08
CA GLN A 192 9.44 21.73 -21.34
C GLN A 192 10.63 21.52 -20.41
N PHE A 193 10.74 20.31 -19.86
CA PHE A 193 11.79 19.95 -18.90
C PHE A 193 12.55 18.70 -19.38
N ASP A 194 13.87 18.84 -19.54
CA ASP A 194 14.77 17.74 -19.89
C ASP A 194 16.13 17.87 -19.20
N CYS A 195 16.32 17.18 -18.09
CA CYS A 195 17.62 17.04 -17.40
C CYS A 195 18.17 15.62 -17.47
N GLY A 196 17.72 14.82 -18.42
CA GLY A 196 18.12 13.43 -18.58
C GLY A 196 17.84 12.60 -17.33
N GLU A 197 18.82 11.81 -16.89
CA GLU A 197 18.68 10.93 -15.71
C GLU A 197 18.88 11.66 -14.38
N ARG A 198 19.41 12.87 -14.39
CA ARG A 198 19.79 13.60 -13.18
C ARG A 198 18.60 14.09 -12.37
N ARG A 199 17.55 14.54 -13.06
CA ARG A 199 16.38 15.15 -12.42
C ARG A 199 15.13 14.85 -13.21
N SER A 200 14.00 14.76 -12.49
CA SER A 200 12.67 14.60 -13.07
C SER A 200 11.83 15.84 -12.81
N LEU A 201 10.96 16.19 -13.75
CA LEU A 201 10.04 17.30 -13.58
C LEU A 201 9.22 17.09 -12.31
N ALA A 202 9.13 18.15 -11.51
CA ALA A 202 8.20 18.26 -10.39
C ALA A 202 7.27 19.46 -10.59
N VAL A 203 6.05 19.33 -10.08
CA VAL A 203 5.01 20.35 -10.15
C VAL A 203 4.38 20.51 -8.78
N MET A 204 4.36 21.75 -8.27
CA MET A 204 3.73 22.12 -7.00
C MET A 204 2.54 23.03 -7.26
N PRO A 205 1.36 22.83 -6.66
CA PRO A 205 0.29 23.81 -6.71
C PRO A 205 0.70 25.08 -5.94
N ILE A 206 0.30 26.24 -6.45
CA ILE A 206 0.51 27.50 -5.77
C ILE A 206 -0.65 27.73 -4.80
N ALA A 207 -0.33 27.86 -3.50
CA ALA A 207 -1.30 28.15 -2.46
C ALA A 207 -1.72 29.63 -2.49
N GLU A 208 -2.96 29.91 -2.19
CA GLU A 208 -3.42 31.25 -1.83
C GLU A 208 -3.11 31.55 -0.37
N GLU A 209 -3.06 32.84 -0.01
CA GLU A 209 -2.71 33.25 1.35
C GLU A 209 -3.70 32.67 2.38
N GLY A 210 -3.17 31.93 3.36
CA GLY A 210 -3.95 31.31 4.44
C GLY A 210 -4.63 29.98 4.06
N GLU A 211 -4.48 29.50 2.83
CA GLU A 211 -5.06 28.23 2.38
C GLU A 211 -3.97 27.20 2.09
N LYS A 212 -4.30 25.92 2.31
CA LYS A 212 -3.45 24.81 1.92
C LYS A 212 -3.88 24.31 0.53
N ALA A 213 -3.01 24.43 -0.46
CA ALA A 213 -3.30 24.03 -1.81
C ALA A 213 -3.59 22.53 -1.92
N THR A 214 -4.58 22.17 -2.73
CA THR A 214 -4.91 20.80 -3.10
C THR A 214 -5.11 20.69 -4.61
N THR A 215 -4.76 19.54 -5.14
CA THR A 215 -4.78 19.26 -6.58
C THR A 215 -5.64 18.05 -6.91
N TRP A 216 -6.55 18.20 -7.87
CA TRP A 216 -7.27 17.06 -8.46
C TRP A 216 -6.34 16.27 -9.39
N PHE A 217 -6.26 14.97 -9.14
CA PHE A 217 -5.61 13.99 -10.01
C PHE A 217 -6.39 12.69 -10.03
N LYS A 218 -6.84 12.24 -11.21
CA LYS A 218 -7.58 10.98 -11.41
C LYS A 218 -8.78 10.78 -10.46
N GLY A 219 -9.49 11.87 -10.12
CA GLY A 219 -10.70 11.82 -9.29
C GLY A 219 -10.47 11.94 -7.79
N TYR A 220 -9.22 12.10 -7.36
CA TYR A 220 -8.84 12.31 -5.97
C TYR A 220 -8.16 13.67 -5.79
N ARG A 221 -8.29 14.24 -4.59
CA ARG A 221 -7.58 15.47 -4.18
C ARG A 221 -6.35 15.09 -3.39
N TYR A 222 -5.24 15.73 -3.69
CA TYR A 222 -3.95 15.47 -3.05
C TYR A 222 -3.36 16.76 -2.49
N TYR A 223 -2.71 16.66 -1.33
CA TYR A 223 -1.75 17.63 -0.86
C TYR A 223 -0.38 17.45 -1.53
N GLY A 224 0.49 18.47 -1.38
CA GLY A 224 1.87 18.40 -1.86
C GLY A 224 2.01 18.50 -3.37
N GLY A 225 3.16 18.06 -3.87
CA GLY A 225 3.53 18.11 -5.27
C GLY A 225 3.50 16.78 -5.99
N PHE A 226 3.82 16.82 -7.28
CA PHE A 226 3.87 15.64 -8.12
C PHE A 226 5.20 15.61 -8.88
N GLN A 227 5.83 14.44 -8.94
CA GLN A 227 7.01 14.21 -9.76
C GLN A 227 6.66 13.24 -10.90
N TYR A 228 7.19 13.54 -12.08
CA TYR A 228 6.97 12.79 -13.32
C TYR A 228 8.28 12.17 -13.79
N GLN A 229 8.40 10.86 -13.63
CA GLN A 229 9.62 10.13 -13.94
C GLN A 229 9.42 9.28 -15.18
N ARG A 230 10.21 9.53 -16.23
CA ARG A 230 10.28 8.63 -17.39
C ARG A 230 11.52 7.76 -17.27
N ILE A 231 11.32 6.46 -17.12
CA ILE A 231 12.40 5.46 -16.99
C ILE A 231 12.53 4.71 -18.32
N ASP A 232 13.71 4.70 -18.90
CA ASP A 232 14.00 4.03 -20.17
C ASP A 232 13.09 4.44 -21.34
N GLY A 233 12.67 5.71 -21.39
CA GLY A 233 11.80 6.23 -22.45
C GLY A 233 10.34 5.74 -22.40
N LYS A 234 9.96 5.02 -21.35
CA LYS A 234 8.59 4.53 -21.14
C LYS A 234 7.64 5.67 -20.76
N ASP A 235 6.40 5.33 -20.48
CA ASP A 235 5.40 6.23 -19.93
C ASP A 235 5.83 6.77 -18.56
N MET A 236 5.20 7.83 -18.11
CA MET A 236 5.57 8.54 -16.89
C MET A 236 5.08 7.80 -15.65
N ASN A 237 5.98 7.47 -14.73
CA ASN A 237 5.61 7.23 -13.34
C ASN A 237 5.15 8.56 -12.72
N VAL A 238 4.07 8.53 -11.95
CA VAL A 238 3.56 9.69 -11.22
C VAL A 238 3.71 9.44 -9.74
N VAL A 239 4.51 10.27 -9.08
CA VAL A 239 4.85 10.17 -7.67
C VAL A 239 4.34 11.41 -6.95
N ASN A 240 3.55 11.22 -5.88
CA ASN A 240 3.10 12.33 -5.04
C ASN A 240 4.15 12.58 -3.94
N PHE A 241 4.56 13.83 -3.78
CA PHE A 241 5.52 14.30 -2.78
C PHE A 241 4.82 15.16 -1.75
N LEU A 242 4.85 14.77 -0.49
CA LEU A 242 4.14 15.49 0.57
C LEU A 242 4.77 15.26 1.94
N SER A 243 4.37 16.06 2.93
CA SER A 243 4.79 15.86 4.31
C SER A 243 4.24 14.54 4.88
N MET A 244 4.86 14.01 5.92
CA MET A 244 4.40 12.83 6.62
C MET A 244 2.94 12.98 7.07
N ASP A 245 2.59 14.07 7.74
CA ASP A 245 1.24 14.25 8.26
C ASP A 245 0.19 14.38 7.16
N ASP A 246 0.53 15.02 6.03
CA ASP A 246 -0.36 15.08 4.86
C ASP A 246 -0.61 13.71 4.24
N TYR A 247 0.42 12.87 4.23
CA TYR A 247 0.28 11.49 3.80
C TYR A 247 -0.65 10.71 4.74
N ILE A 248 -0.44 10.82 6.06
CA ILE A 248 -1.26 10.12 7.06
C ILE A 248 -2.72 10.60 7.02
N LYS A 249 -3.00 11.90 6.79
CA LYS A 249 -4.36 12.42 6.54
C LYS A 249 -5.03 11.78 5.32
N GLY A 250 -4.25 11.34 4.34
CA GLY A 250 -4.75 10.59 3.18
C GLY A 250 -4.82 9.07 3.37
N VAL A 251 -4.29 8.53 4.47
CA VAL A 251 -4.33 7.09 4.83
C VAL A 251 -5.47 6.79 5.78
N ILE A 252 -5.55 7.51 6.91
CA ILE A 252 -6.49 7.21 8.01
C ILE A 252 -7.94 7.02 7.56
N PRO A 253 -8.55 7.90 6.72
CA PRO A 253 -9.96 7.76 6.35
C PRO A 253 -10.27 6.53 5.49
N TYR A 254 -9.24 5.90 4.91
CA TYR A 254 -9.37 4.68 4.12
C TYR A 254 -9.05 3.42 4.92
N GLU A 255 -8.38 3.56 6.06
CA GLU A 255 -8.06 2.46 6.97
C GLU A 255 -9.09 2.32 8.10
N MET A 256 -9.54 3.43 8.68
CA MET A 256 -10.54 3.46 9.75
C MET A 256 -11.68 4.44 9.44
N ASN A 257 -12.87 4.13 9.94
CA ASN A 257 -14.00 5.06 9.84
C ASN A 257 -13.75 6.29 10.72
N ALA A 258 -13.80 7.50 10.14
CA ALA A 258 -13.58 8.75 10.84
C ALA A 258 -14.56 9.01 12.01
N ALA A 259 -15.74 8.35 12.02
CA ALA A 259 -16.69 8.41 13.13
C ALA A 259 -16.29 7.56 14.36
N TRP A 260 -15.19 6.81 14.30
CA TRP A 260 -14.70 6.04 15.44
C TRP A 260 -14.10 6.95 16.52
N PRO A 261 -13.93 6.46 17.76
CA PRO A 261 -13.35 7.25 18.84
C PRO A 261 -11.98 7.82 18.47
N LEU A 262 -11.75 9.07 18.87
CA LEU A 262 -10.52 9.80 18.55
C LEU A 262 -9.25 9.05 18.95
N GLU A 263 -9.26 8.39 20.12
CA GLU A 263 -8.09 7.63 20.60
C GLU A 263 -7.76 6.42 19.70
N ALA A 264 -8.75 5.77 19.10
CA ALA A 264 -8.52 4.72 18.10
C ALA A 264 -7.88 5.30 16.82
N LEU A 265 -8.37 6.46 16.35
CA LEU A 265 -7.81 7.15 15.18
C LEU A 265 -6.39 7.66 15.45
N LYS A 266 -6.10 8.13 16.67
CA LYS A 266 -4.74 8.52 17.11
C LYS A 266 -3.80 7.30 17.10
N ALA A 267 -4.23 6.17 17.64
CA ALA A 267 -3.44 4.93 17.61
C ALA A 267 -3.12 4.51 16.17
N GLN A 268 -4.12 4.58 15.27
CA GLN A 268 -3.91 4.30 13.86
C GLN A 268 -2.96 5.31 13.21
N ALA A 269 -3.06 6.61 13.54
CA ALA A 269 -2.18 7.64 12.98
C ALA A 269 -0.71 7.39 13.37
N VAL A 270 -0.45 7.08 14.64
CA VAL A 270 0.90 6.73 15.12
C VAL A 270 1.40 5.44 14.47
N ALA A 271 0.56 4.41 14.38
CA ALA A 271 0.94 3.15 13.72
C ALA A 271 1.27 3.37 12.24
N ALA A 272 0.41 4.06 11.48
CA ALA A 272 0.62 4.33 10.07
C ALA A 272 1.86 5.21 9.82
N ARG A 273 2.09 6.22 10.66
CA ARG A 273 3.28 7.09 10.60
C ARG A 273 4.55 6.30 10.87
N THR A 274 4.55 5.46 11.90
CA THR A 274 5.70 4.62 12.25
C THR A 274 5.99 3.59 11.16
N TYR A 275 4.96 2.92 10.64
CA TYR A 275 5.10 2.02 9.49
C TYR A 275 5.74 2.72 8.30
N THR A 276 5.27 3.93 7.97
CA THR A 276 5.83 4.73 6.88
C THR A 276 7.30 5.04 7.10
N ALA A 277 7.68 5.49 8.31
CA ALA A 277 9.06 5.81 8.65
C ALA A 277 9.98 4.58 8.55
N ALA A 278 9.52 3.41 9.02
CA ALA A 278 10.24 2.15 8.93
C ALA A 278 10.42 1.64 7.49
N HIS A 279 9.50 2.02 6.57
CA HIS A 279 9.49 1.51 5.20
C HIS A 279 9.85 2.57 4.14
N LEU A 280 10.47 3.69 4.53
CA LEU A 280 11.00 4.64 3.55
C LEU A 280 11.97 3.92 2.59
N ASN A 281 11.87 4.25 1.30
CA ASN A 281 12.63 3.61 0.22
C ASN A 281 12.28 2.14 -0.08
N HIS A 282 11.17 1.60 0.43
CA HIS A 282 10.74 0.23 0.14
C HIS A 282 10.62 -0.03 -1.38
N HIS A 283 10.11 0.93 -2.14
CA HIS A 283 10.01 0.90 -3.60
C HIS A 283 11.07 1.74 -4.31
N ASN A 284 12.26 1.91 -3.72
CA ASN A 284 13.32 2.77 -4.29
C ASN A 284 13.72 2.37 -5.72
N GLY A 285 13.69 1.07 -6.06
CA GLY A 285 13.91 0.58 -7.42
C GLY A 285 12.89 1.10 -8.46
N SER A 286 11.74 1.61 -8.01
CA SER A 286 10.71 2.25 -8.84
C SER A 286 10.71 3.78 -8.71
N GLY A 287 11.61 4.36 -7.90
CA GLY A 287 11.79 5.79 -7.74
C GLY A 287 10.94 6.47 -6.67
N PHE A 288 10.31 5.70 -5.75
CA PHE A 288 9.48 6.23 -4.67
C PHE A 288 9.63 5.40 -3.38
N ASP A 289 9.04 5.86 -2.27
CA ASP A 289 9.16 5.19 -0.96
C ASP A 289 8.12 4.10 -0.78
N LEU A 290 6.85 4.43 -0.94
CA LEU A 290 5.70 3.55 -0.71
C LEU A 290 4.77 3.59 -1.91
N CYS A 291 4.02 2.52 -2.14
CA CYS A 291 2.93 2.52 -3.10
C CYS A 291 1.61 2.99 -2.44
N CYS A 292 0.63 3.31 -3.27
CA CYS A 292 -0.69 3.73 -2.81
C CYS A 292 -1.69 2.57 -2.61
N GLU A 293 -1.22 1.33 -2.68
CA GLU A 293 -2.03 0.11 -2.59
C GLU A 293 -1.81 -0.62 -1.26
N VAL A 294 -2.60 -1.65 -1.01
CA VAL A 294 -2.57 -2.48 0.20
C VAL A 294 -1.23 -3.20 0.47
N ASP A 295 -0.33 -3.23 -0.48
CA ASP A 295 1.04 -3.74 -0.30
C ASP A 295 1.83 -2.88 0.70
N CYS A 296 1.56 -1.57 0.73
CA CYS A 296 2.07 -0.64 1.73
C CYS A 296 0.94 -0.17 2.65
N GLN A 297 0.19 0.83 2.23
CA GLN A 297 -0.99 1.39 2.92
C GLN A 297 -1.96 1.94 1.88
N THR A 298 -3.25 1.80 2.11
CA THR A 298 -4.25 2.36 1.21
C THR A 298 -4.18 3.89 1.24
N TYR A 299 -3.76 4.51 0.13
CA TYR A 299 -3.66 5.96 -0.03
C TYR A 299 -4.42 6.43 -1.26
N ARG A 300 -5.43 7.28 -1.05
CA ARG A 300 -6.30 7.81 -2.12
C ARG A 300 -6.46 9.32 -2.02
N GLY A 301 -5.44 10.02 -1.52
CA GLY A 301 -5.54 11.45 -1.27
C GLY A 301 -6.55 11.78 -0.17
N VAL A 302 -7.04 13.01 -0.16
CA VAL A 302 -7.79 13.60 0.96
C VAL A 302 -9.29 13.78 0.70
N ASN A 303 -9.89 13.04 -0.25
CA ASN A 303 -11.34 13.15 -0.52
C ASN A 303 -12.19 12.69 0.66
N ALA A 304 -11.74 11.70 1.41
CA ALA A 304 -12.42 11.13 2.57
C ALA A 304 -11.93 11.73 3.90
N SER A 305 -11.05 12.74 3.84
CA SER A 305 -10.59 13.47 5.03
C SER A 305 -11.77 14.08 5.78
N ASP A 306 -11.74 13.95 7.10
CA ASP A 306 -12.76 14.40 8.03
C ASP A 306 -12.08 15.11 9.21
N GLU A 307 -12.77 16.07 9.82
CA GLU A 307 -12.22 16.86 10.94
C GLU A 307 -11.68 15.97 12.08
N ASN A 308 -12.36 14.87 12.39
CA ASN A 308 -11.95 13.98 13.46
C ASN A 308 -10.70 13.16 13.08
N SER A 309 -10.62 12.67 11.82
CA SER A 309 -9.42 11.98 11.33
C SER A 309 -8.22 12.92 11.23
N ASP A 310 -8.41 14.15 10.75
CA ASP A 310 -7.35 15.15 10.62
C ASP A 310 -6.84 15.57 12.01
N ARG A 311 -7.74 15.77 12.97
CA ARG A 311 -7.40 16.06 14.36
C ARG A 311 -6.58 14.95 15.00
N ALA A 312 -6.89 13.67 14.73
CA ALA A 312 -6.10 12.56 15.23
C ALA A 312 -4.65 12.60 14.73
N VAL A 313 -4.43 12.96 13.45
CA VAL A 313 -3.10 13.14 12.88
C VAL A 313 -2.38 14.33 13.50
N ASP A 314 -3.06 15.49 13.59
CA ASP A 314 -2.48 16.73 14.10
C ASP A 314 -2.10 16.61 15.60
N GLU A 315 -2.97 16.00 16.43
CA GLU A 315 -2.70 15.78 17.86
C GLU A 315 -1.61 14.72 18.14
N THR A 316 -1.22 13.94 17.13
CA THR A 316 -0.13 12.94 17.22
C THR A 316 1.03 13.25 16.29
N SER A 317 1.12 14.48 15.75
CA SER A 317 2.21 14.88 14.87
C SER A 317 3.57 14.66 15.54
N GLY A 318 4.52 14.04 14.81
CA GLY A 318 5.85 13.74 15.32
C GLY A 318 5.93 12.57 16.32
N VAL A 319 4.80 11.94 16.69
CA VAL A 319 4.80 10.76 17.57
C VAL A 319 5.02 9.49 16.77
N TYR A 320 5.98 8.69 17.21
CA TYR A 320 6.36 7.40 16.60
C TYR A 320 6.47 6.31 17.66
N MET A 321 6.51 5.07 17.21
CA MET A 321 6.87 3.92 18.04
C MET A 321 8.28 3.44 17.70
N THR A 322 9.10 3.22 18.73
CA THR A 322 10.45 2.69 18.58
C THR A 322 10.68 1.49 19.50
N TYR A 323 11.61 0.64 19.10
CA TYR A 323 12.08 -0.47 19.91
C TYR A 323 13.61 -0.52 19.79
N GLU A 324 14.31 -0.42 20.92
CA GLU A 324 15.79 -0.32 20.95
C GLU A 324 16.35 0.81 20.04
N GLY A 325 15.63 1.93 19.95
CA GLY A 325 16.01 3.11 19.18
C GLY A 325 15.70 3.06 17.68
N GLU A 326 15.07 1.98 17.19
CA GLU A 326 14.69 1.82 15.79
C GLU A 326 13.16 1.89 15.62
N TYR A 327 12.66 2.40 14.48
CA TYR A 327 11.22 2.40 14.21
C TYR A 327 10.67 0.99 14.14
N VAL A 328 9.56 0.71 14.84
CA VAL A 328 8.91 -0.60 14.79
C VAL A 328 8.20 -0.82 13.44
N ASN A 329 8.16 -2.07 12.99
CA ASN A 329 7.28 -2.48 11.89
C ASN A 329 5.83 -2.49 12.41
N ALA A 330 5.18 -1.33 12.39
CA ALA A 330 3.88 -1.12 13.00
C ALA A 330 2.75 -1.71 12.13
N PHE A 331 2.74 -3.03 11.95
CA PHE A 331 1.67 -3.72 11.22
C PHE A 331 0.33 -3.57 11.91
N TYR A 332 -0.73 -3.41 11.12
CA TYR A 332 -2.10 -3.34 11.59
C TYR A 332 -3.04 -4.04 10.60
N PHE A 333 -4.22 -4.41 11.04
CA PHE A 333 -5.20 -5.14 10.26
C PHE A 333 -6.61 -4.92 10.83
N SER A 334 -7.64 -5.37 10.13
CA SER A 334 -9.02 -5.03 10.46
C SER A 334 -9.49 -5.65 11.79
N SER A 335 -9.51 -6.99 11.91
CA SER A 335 -10.14 -7.72 13.02
C SER A 335 -9.38 -9.01 13.30
N ASP A 336 -9.01 -9.26 14.55
CA ASP A 336 -8.26 -10.45 14.94
C ASP A 336 -9.12 -11.69 15.23
N GLY A 337 -10.42 -11.49 15.49
CA GLY A 337 -11.34 -12.57 15.81
C GLY A 337 -11.06 -13.21 17.16
N GLY A 338 -10.37 -12.52 18.08
CA GLY A 338 -10.14 -12.88 19.48
C GLY A 338 -8.69 -13.10 19.90
N ALA A 339 -7.70 -13.03 18.99
CA ALA A 339 -6.27 -12.99 19.33
C ALA A 339 -5.42 -12.50 18.18
N THR A 340 -4.35 -11.78 18.51
CA THR A 340 -3.26 -11.50 17.56
C THR A 340 -2.37 -12.71 17.37
N GLU A 341 -1.34 -12.63 16.51
CA GLU A 341 -0.44 -13.74 16.18
C GLU A 341 1.03 -13.31 16.26
N ASP A 342 1.90 -14.25 16.55
CA ASP A 342 3.34 -14.07 16.46
C ASP A 342 3.78 -13.75 15.03
N CYS A 343 4.61 -12.73 14.87
CA CYS A 343 5.04 -12.25 13.55
C CYS A 343 5.64 -13.37 12.68
N GLU A 344 6.45 -14.25 13.25
CA GLU A 344 7.10 -15.35 12.53
C GLU A 344 6.15 -16.44 12.05
N ASN A 345 4.94 -16.53 12.60
CA ASN A 345 3.91 -17.48 12.16
C ASN A 345 3.17 -17.01 10.90
N VAL A 346 3.30 -15.72 10.56
CA VAL A 346 2.68 -15.10 9.38
C VAL A 346 3.75 -14.65 8.40
N PHE A 347 4.65 -13.79 8.87
CA PHE A 347 5.79 -13.26 8.12
C PHE A 347 7.07 -14.08 8.39
N ASN A 348 8.23 -13.62 7.94
CA ASN A 348 9.42 -14.47 7.96
C ASN A 348 10.36 -14.26 9.15
N ALA A 349 10.19 -13.17 9.92
CA ALA A 349 11.11 -12.82 10.99
C ALA A 349 10.38 -12.68 12.34
N PRO A 350 10.91 -13.21 13.44
CA PRO A 350 10.42 -12.91 14.77
C PRO A 350 10.74 -11.44 15.11
N LEU A 351 9.73 -10.71 15.54
CA LEU A 351 9.88 -9.34 16.03
C LEU A 351 9.45 -9.32 17.50
N PRO A 352 10.32 -8.88 18.44
CA PRO A 352 10.05 -9.03 19.87
C PRO A 352 8.83 -8.23 20.33
N TYR A 353 8.47 -7.16 19.64
CA TYR A 353 7.32 -6.31 19.92
C TYR A 353 6.02 -6.72 19.17
N LEU A 354 6.05 -7.77 18.33
CA LEU A 354 4.89 -8.30 17.59
C LEU A 354 4.63 -9.75 18.01
N ARG A 355 4.05 -9.90 19.19
CA ARG A 355 3.74 -11.20 19.80
C ARG A 355 2.25 -11.47 19.78
N GLY A 356 1.92 -12.75 19.55
CA GLY A 356 0.55 -13.22 19.63
C GLY A 356 0.03 -13.16 21.06
N LYS A 357 -1.14 -12.58 21.23
CA LYS A 357 -1.84 -12.51 22.54
C LYS A 357 -3.34 -12.55 22.36
N PRO A 358 -4.08 -13.03 23.39
CA PRO A 358 -5.52 -12.90 23.43
C PRO A 358 -5.96 -11.43 23.37
N ASP A 359 -6.98 -11.13 22.58
CA ASP A 359 -7.64 -9.84 22.54
C ASP A 359 -9.08 -9.95 23.06
N PRO A 360 -9.33 -9.66 24.33
CA PRO A 360 -10.67 -9.70 24.90
C PRO A 360 -11.51 -8.48 24.50
N TYR A 361 -10.89 -7.42 23.98
CA TYR A 361 -11.56 -6.13 23.73
C TYR A 361 -12.42 -6.17 22.47
N GLU A 362 -11.96 -6.85 21.41
CA GLU A 362 -12.72 -6.89 20.14
C GLU A 362 -14.14 -7.46 20.34
N ALA A 363 -14.36 -8.30 21.34
CA ALA A 363 -15.68 -8.85 21.68
C ALA A 363 -16.72 -7.80 22.09
N TYR A 364 -16.30 -6.57 22.45
CA TYR A 364 -17.21 -5.48 22.82
C TYR A 364 -17.79 -4.71 21.61
N VAL A 365 -17.29 -4.97 20.41
CA VAL A 365 -17.74 -4.29 19.18
C VAL A 365 -18.16 -5.32 18.13
N GLN A 366 -19.09 -4.91 17.27
CA GLN A 366 -19.48 -5.74 16.13
C GLN A 366 -18.55 -5.46 14.95
N THR A 367 -17.86 -6.49 14.51
CA THR A 367 -16.93 -6.43 13.37
C THR A 367 -17.60 -6.83 12.05
N GLY A 368 -18.71 -7.59 12.15
CA GLY A 368 -19.35 -8.27 11.02
C GLY A 368 -18.50 -9.43 10.45
N ARG A 369 -17.44 -9.81 11.18
CA ARG A 369 -16.52 -10.90 10.85
C ARG A 369 -16.28 -11.86 12.01
N GLU A 370 -17.13 -11.83 13.03
CA GLU A 370 -17.04 -12.68 14.23
C GLU A 370 -17.16 -14.16 13.87
N ASN A 371 -17.98 -14.45 12.86
CA ASN A 371 -18.23 -15.81 12.42
C ASN A 371 -18.47 -15.84 10.90
N TRP A 372 -17.50 -16.32 10.15
CA TRP A 372 -17.68 -16.59 8.73
C TRP A 372 -17.50 -18.08 8.44
N ARG A 373 -18.20 -18.61 7.45
CA ARG A 373 -18.13 -20.01 7.08
C ARG A 373 -18.31 -20.23 5.59
N PHE A 374 -17.60 -21.20 5.06
CA PHE A 374 -17.72 -21.65 3.68
C PHE A 374 -17.61 -23.17 3.63
N VAL A 375 -18.48 -23.78 2.83
CA VAL A 375 -18.37 -25.22 2.51
C VAL A 375 -17.68 -25.35 1.16
N TYR A 376 -16.67 -26.18 1.10
CA TYR A 376 -15.92 -26.50 -0.13
C TYR A 376 -16.09 -27.98 -0.41
N SER A 377 -16.50 -28.35 -1.64
CA SER A 377 -16.35 -29.73 -2.08
C SER A 377 -14.87 -30.05 -2.38
N ALA A 378 -14.49 -31.30 -2.32
CA ALA A 378 -13.16 -31.76 -2.71
C ALA A 378 -12.83 -31.39 -4.18
N ASP A 379 -13.86 -31.36 -5.05
CA ASP A 379 -13.74 -30.90 -6.45
C ASP A 379 -13.44 -29.42 -6.55
N GLU A 380 -14.12 -28.58 -5.78
CA GLU A 380 -13.85 -27.13 -5.75
C GLU A 380 -12.43 -26.83 -5.27
N ILE A 381 -11.97 -27.49 -4.19
CA ILE A 381 -10.59 -27.34 -3.70
C ILE A 381 -9.59 -27.73 -4.79
N THR A 382 -9.82 -28.87 -5.45
CA THR A 382 -8.98 -29.34 -6.55
C THR A 382 -8.92 -28.30 -7.68
N ALA A 383 -10.09 -27.76 -8.07
CA ALA A 383 -10.17 -26.74 -9.11
C ALA A 383 -9.47 -25.42 -8.69
N ILE A 384 -9.63 -24.97 -7.44
CA ILE A 384 -8.96 -23.79 -6.89
C ILE A 384 -7.43 -23.96 -6.94
N LEU A 385 -6.90 -25.11 -6.51
CA LEU A 385 -5.47 -25.38 -6.56
C LEU A 385 -4.95 -25.38 -8.02
N ARG A 386 -5.70 -25.99 -8.95
CA ARG A 386 -5.35 -26.03 -10.38
C ARG A 386 -5.38 -24.63 -11.02
N MET A 387 -6.35 -23.78 -10.69
CA MET A 387 -6.39 -22.38 -11.13
C MET A 387 -5.18 -21.58 -10.62
N LYS A 388 -4.62 -21.96 -9.47
CA LYS A 388 -3.38 -21.40 -8.93
C LYS A 388 -2.11 -22.10 -9.44
N ASN A 389 -2.22 -22.86 -10.56
CA ASN A 389 -1.14 -23.55 -11.26
C ASN A 389 -0.54 -24.78 -10.52
N TYR A 390 -1.24 -25.34 -9.52
CA TYR A 390 -0.84 -26.61 -8.89
C TYR A 390 -1.42 -27.80 -9.68
N ARG A 391 -0.56 -28.68 -10.20
CA ARG A 391 -0.96 -29.84 -11.01
C ARG A 391 -1.35 -31.04 -10.15
N CYS A 392 -2.31 -30.85 -9.23
CA CYS A 392 -2.79 -31.91 -8.36
C CYS A 392 -3.81 -32.85 -9.04
N ALA A 393 -3.87 -34.11 -8.61
CA ALA A 393 -5.00 -34.98 -8.84
C ALA A 393 -6.18 -34.54 -7.95
N GLN A 394 -7.26 -35.32 -7.87
CA GLN A 394 -8.39 -35.06 -6.97
C GLN A 394 -7.91 -34.98 -5.52
N ILE A 395 -8.20 -33.92 -4.81
CA ILE A 395 -7.92 -33.81 -3.38
C ILE A 395 -8.84 -34.75 -2.61
N VAL A 396 -8.27 -35.57 -1.72
CA VAL A 396 -8.98 -36.57 -0.95
C VAL A 396 -8.91 -36.33 0.56
N SER A 397 -7.93 -35.55 1.02
CA SER A 397 -7.86 -35.18 2.45
C SER A 397 -7.15 -33.87 2.69
N ILE A 398 -7.46 -33.25 3.84
CA ILE A 398 -6.82 -32.05 4.37
C ILE A 398 -6.29 -32.34 5.76
N THR A 399 -5.05 -31.92 6.05
CA THR A 399 -4.48 -31.96 7.41
C THR A 399 -4.10 -30.53 7.80
N PRO A 400 -4.87 -29.86 8.66
CA PRO A 400 -4.51 -28.57 9.23
C PRO A 400 -3.50 -28.72 10.37
N THR A 401 -2.65 -27.72 10.57
CA THR A 401 -1.92 -27.51 11.82
C THR A 401 -2.13 -26.06 12.28
N TYR A 402 -2.10 -25.85 13.58
CA TYR A 402 -2.46 -24.58 14.20
C TYR A 402 -1.32 -24.02 15.03
N THR A 403 -1.29 -22.70 15.20
CA THR A 403 -0.43 -22.00 16.15
C THR A 403 -1.01 -22.10 17.57
N SER A 404 -0.24 -21.64 18.56
CA SER A 404 -0.72 -21.52 19.95
C SER A 404 -1.89 -20.55 20.10
N MET A 405 -1.97 -19.54 19.21
CA MET A 405 -3.07 -18.56 19.18
C MET A 405 -4.29 -19.04 18.39
N GLY A 406 -4.25 -20.23 17.80
CA GLY A 406 -5.38 -20.84 17.09
C GLY A 406 -5.51 -20.47 15.62
N ASN A 407 -4.51 -19.83 15.04
CA ASN A 407 -4.46 -19.57 13.60
C ASN A 407 -3.96 -20.79 12.83
N ILE A 408 -4.39 -20.97 11.60
CA ILE A 408 -3.81 -21.97 10.69
C ILE A 408 -2.33 -21.66 10.47
N TYR A 409 -1.47 -22.59 10.88
CA TYR A 409 -0.05 -22.54 10.56
C TYR A 409 0.27 -23.22 9.23
N SER A 410 -0.34 -24.40 8.98
CA SER A 410 -0.22 -25.04 7.67
C SER A 410 -1.47 -25.82 7.27
N LEU A 411 -1.68 -25.92 5.96
CA LEU A 411 -2.64 -26.80 5.33
C LEU A 411 -1.91 -27.79 4.41
N LYS A 412 -2.03 -29.08 4.70
CA LYS A 412 -1.55 -30.15 3.82
C LYS A 412 -2.74 -30.77 3.11
N PHE A 413 -2.77 -30.67 1.79
CA PHE A 413 -3.73 -31.35 0.92
C PHE A 413 -3.08 -32.62 0.38
N THR A 414 -3.73 -33.77 0.49
CA THR A 414 -3.28 -35.02 -0.15
C THR A 414 -4.20 -35.31 -1.31
N ASP A 415 -3.64 -35.59 -2.47
CA ASP A 415 -4.41 -35.95 -3.66
C ASP A 415 -4.57 -37.47 -3.84
N ALA A 416 -5.41 -37.88 -4.79
CA ALA A 416 -5.72 -39.29 -5.06
C ALA A 416 -4.50 -40.14 -5.49
N ASN A 417 -3.40 -39.51 -5.88
CA ASN A 417 -2.13 -40.17 -6.19
C ASN A 417 -1.21 -40.25 -4.95
N GLY A 418 -1.66 -39.76 -3.79
CA GLY A 418 -0.88 -39.71 -2.56
C GLY A 418 0.14 -38.57 -2.52
N VAL A 419 0.10 -37.63 -3.46
CA VAL A 419 0.97 -36.46 -3.48
C VAL A 419 0.48 -35.43 -2.46
N ASN A 420 1.42 -34.89 -1.68
CA ASN A 420 1.13 -33.88 -0.65
C ASN A 420 1.46 -32.48 -1.17
N TRP A 421 0.52 -31.57 -1.02
CA TRP A 421 0.64 -30.14 -1.32
C TRP A 421 0.54 -29.38 -0.01
N VAL A 422 1.66 -28.81 0.45
CA VAL A 422 1.74 -28.14 1.77
C VAL A 422 1.86 -26.64 1.57
N PHE A 423 1.01 -25.91 2.27
CA PHE A 423 1.01 -24.44 2.33
C PHE A 423 1.14 -24.03 3.78
N SER A 424 2.00 -23.05 4.06
CA SER A 424 2.28 -22.60 5.43
C SER A 424 2.17 -21.09 5.55
N LYS A 425 1.99 -20.61 6.77
CA LYS A 425 1.92 -19.20 7.13
C LYS A 425 0.81 -18.47 6.35
N ASP A 426 1.05 -17.25 5.92
CA ASP A 426 0.10 -16.47 5.11
C ASP A 426 -0.47 -17.25 3.91
N ARG A 427 0.36 -18.07 3.28
CA ARG A 427 -0.11 -18.90 2.16
C ARG A 427 -1.15 -19.94 2.59
N ALA A 428 -1.08 -20.47 3.82
CA ALA A 428 -2.11 -21.38 4.33
C ALA A 428 -3.45 -20.65 4.51
N GLY A 429 -3.43 -19.41 5.00
CA GLY A 429 -4.62 -18.58 5.14
C GLY A 429 -5.28 -18.23 3.79
N SER A 430 -4.48 -17.97 2.76
CA SER A 430 -4.95 -17.44 1.46
C SER A 430 -5.16 -18.49 0.37
N ILE A 431 -4.70 -19.74 0.54
CA ILE A 431 -4.73 -20.75 -0.53
C ILE A 431 -6.15 -21.11 -0.99
N LEU A 432 -7.11 -21.12 -0.06
CA LEU A 432 -8.52 -21.44 -0.32
C LEU A 432 -9.35 -20.23 -0.79
N TYR A 433 -8.79 -19.02 -0.77
CA TYR A 433 -9.47 -17.84 -1.33
C TYR A 433 -9.73 -18.00 -2.83
N SER A 434 -10.97 -17.81 -3.25
CA SER A 434 -11.37 -17.88 -4.66
C SER A 434 -12.59 -17.02 -4.97
N SER A 435 -12.38 -15.94 -5.72
CA SER A 435 -13.46 -15.11 -6.23
C SER A 435 -14.36 -15.86 -7.24
N ALA A 436 -13.79 -16.78 -8.01
CA ALA A 436 -14.52 -17.60 -8.99
C ALA A 436 -15.58 -18.50 -8.32
N TYR A 437 -15.32 -18.98 -7.12
CA TYR A 437 -16.25 -19.79 -6.33
C TYR A 437 -16.95 -18.99 -5.22
N GLN A 438 -16.73 -17.68 -5.13
CA GLN A 438 -17.24 -16.80 -4.06
C GLN A 438 -16.92 -17.34 -2.66
N LYS A 439 -15.70 -17.85 -2.48
CA LYS A 439 -15.18 -18.39 -1.23
C LYS A 439 -14.07 -17.46 -0.72
N TYR A 440 -14.25 -16.93 0.48
CA TYR A 440 -13.38 -15.90 1.02
C TYR A 440 -12.88 -16.32 2.40
N THR A 441 -11.62 -16.76 2.47
CA THR A 441 -10.92 -16.88 3.77
C THR A 441 -10.45 -15.47 4.15
N TYR A 442 -11.08 -14.86 5.15
CA TYR A 442 -10.82 -13.46 5.53
C TYR A 442 -9.58 -13.29 6.41
N SER A 443 -9.19 -14.34 7.13
CA SER A 443 -8.04 -14.36 8.03
C SER A 443 -7.39 -15.75 8.04
N GLN A 444 -6.31 -15.91 8.81
CA GLN A 444 -5.74 -17.24 9.12
C GLN A 444 -6.46 -17.93 10.30
N ARG A 445 -7.39 -17.24 10.96
CA ARG A 445 -8.10 -17.77 12.12
C ARG A 445 -9.33 -18.56 11.68
N PHE A 446 -9.13 -19.84 11.35
CA PHE A 446 -10.21 -20.73 10.96
C PHE A 446 -9.92 -22.20 11.25
N THR A 447 -10.98 -22.99 11.35
CA THR A 447 -10.95 -24.45 11.49
C THR A 447 -11.36 -25.12 10.18
N VAL A 448 -10.91 -26.35 10.00
CA VAL A 448 -11.29 -27.23 8.90
C VAL A 448 -11.96 -28.45 9.50
N THR A 449 -13.17 -28.77 9.09
CA THR A 449 -13.91 -29.98 9.54
C THR A 449 -14.59 -30.66 8.36
N ASP A 450 -15.04 -31.88 8.53
CA ASP A 450 -15.94 -32.54 7.59
C ASP A 450 -17.30 -31.83 7.62
N ALA A 451 -17.77 -31.38 6.45
CA ALA A 451 -19.04 -30.65 6.34
C ALA A 451 -20.27 -31.55 6.59
N ASP A 452 -20.12 -32.87 6.38
CA ASP A 452 -21.19 -33.86 6.53
C ASP A 452 -21.15 -34.56 7.93
N ALA A 453 -20.16 -34.22 8.77
CA ALA A 453 -20.10 -34.69 10.13
C ALA A 453 -21.33 -34.18 10.92
N PRO A 454 -21.96 -35.03 11.77
CA PRO A 454 -23.03 -34.55 12.64
C PRO A 454 -22.55 -33.35 13.46
N ALA A 455 -23.44 -32.35 13.62
CA ALA A 455 -23.15 -31.22 14.49
C ALA A 455 -22.75 -31.74 15.87
N ASP A 456 -21.61 -31.26 16.39
CA ASP A 456 -21.14 -31.70 17.71
C ASP A 456 -22.19 -31.29 18.76
N GLU A 457 -22.88 -32.25 19.35
CA GLU A 457 -23.93 -32.01 20.35
C GLU A 457 -23.37 -31.39 21.65
N ASN A 458 -22.05 -31.27 21.76
CA ASN A 458 -21.34 -30.68 22.88
C ASN A 458 -21.04 -29.18 22.69
N SER A 459 -21.92 -28.44 22.03
CA SER A 459 -21.84 -26.99 22.00
C SER A 459 -22.22 -26.41 23.36
N PHE A 460 -21.27 -25.82 24.08
CA PHE A 460 -21.54 -25.17 25.36
C PHE A 460 -22.02 -23.73 25.15
N TYR A 461 -22.99 -23.35 25.99
CA TYR A 461 -23.53 -21.99 25.99
C TYR A 461 -23.09 -21.31 27.29
N VAL A 462 -22.59 -20.08 27.20
CA VAL A 462 -22.33 -19.24 28.37
C VAL A 462 -23.51 -18.29 28.54
N ALA A 463 -24.12 -18.33 29.72
CA ALA A 463 -25.12 -17.36 30.10
C ALA A 463 -24.43 -16.08 30.55
N GLY A 464 -24.53 -15.03 29.76
CA GLY A 464 -24.06 -13.65 30.08
C GLY A 464 -25.21 -12.69 29.99
N GLY A 465 -25.30 -11.74 30.89
CA GLY A 465 -26.19 -10.59 31.03
C GLY A 465 -27.52 -10.53 30.30
N GLU A 466 -27.59 -10.70 28.99
CA GLU A 466 -28.82 -10.63 28.20
C GLU A 466 -29.01 -11.81 27.21
N GLY A 467 -28.37 -12.95 27.39
CA GLY A 467 -28.59 -14.07 26.47
C GLY A 467 -27.70 -15.29 26.70
N ILE A 468 -28.03 -16.36 26.00
CA ILE A 468 -27.21 -17.57 25.91
C ILE A 468 -26.38 -17.47 24.64
N ASN A 469 -25.06 -17.38 24.76
CA ASN A 469 -24.14 -17.34 23.65
C ASN A 469 -23.42 -18.68 23.48
N LEU A 470 -23.25 -19.13 22.24
CA LEU A 470 -22.37 -20.26 21.93
C LEU A 470 -20.96 -19.91 22.40
N LEU A 471 -20.34 -20.81 23.18
CA LEU A 471 -18.92 -20.69 23.46
C LEU A 471 -18.15 -20.72 22.12
N PRO A 472 -17.32 -19.71 21.83
CA PRO A 472 -16.42 -19.80 20.71
C PRO A 472 -15.44 -20.96 20.91
N ASP A 473 -14.84 -21.45 19.84
CA ASP A 473 -13.86 -22.54 19.86
C ASP A 473 -12.61 -22.22 20.73
N SER A 474 -12.51 -21.00 21.24
CA SER A 474 -11.54 -20.56 22.24
C SER A 474 -12.23 -19.70 23.31
N LEU A 475 -12.02 -20.03 24.56
CA LEU A 475 -12.48 -19.28 25.73
C LEU A 475 -11.28 -18.59 26.37
N TYR A 476 -11.40 -17.29 26.63
CA TYR A 476 -10.42 -16.56 27.43
C TYR A 476 -10.92 -16.42 28.87
N VAL A 477 -10.07 -16.79 29.81
CA VAL A 477 -10.35 -16.64 31.25
C VAL A 477 -9.48 -15.49 31.76
N VAL A 478 -10.14 -14.47 32.33
CA VAL A 478 -9.46 -13.41 33.06
C VAL A 478 -9.32 -13.83 34.51
N ALA A 479 -8.10 -14.00 34.99
CA ALA A 479 -7.82 -14.32 36.38
C ALA A 479 -7.95 -13.08 37.27
N GLY A 480 -8.11 -13.27 38.59
CA GLY A 480 -8.27 -12.15 39.52
C GLY A 480 -7.05 -11.21 39.66
N ASP A 481 -5.91 -11.57 39.11
CA ASP A 481 -4.70 -10.75 38.96
C ASP A 481 -4.63 -9.97 37.65
N GLY A 482 -5.68 -10.04 36.80
CA GLY A 482 -5.75 -9.40 35.49
C GLY A 482 -5.07 -10.17 34.37
N SER A 483 -4.46 -11.33 34.64
CA SER A 483 -3.89 -12.17 33.60
C SER A 483 -4.98 -12.79 32.73
N VAL A 484 -4.78 -12.81 31.41
CA VAL A 484 -5.70 -13.39 30.43
C VAL A 484 -5.09 -14.68 29.89
N THR A 485 -5.80 -15.79 30.05
CA THR A 485 -5.34 -17.08 29.53
C THR A 485 -6.35 -17.62 28.54
N MET A 486 -5.88 -18.00 27.36
CA MET A 486 -6.71 -18.70 26.39
C MET A 486 -6.88 -20.16 26.84
N VAL A 487 -8.11 -20.55 27.05
CA VAL A 487 -8.47 -21.96 27.34
C VAL A 487 -8.91 -22.58 26.01
N GLY A 488 -7.94 -23.09 25.28
CA GLY A 488 -8.16 -23.81 24.01
C GLY A 488 -7.28 -25.05 23.98
N GLY A 489 -7.60 -25.99 23.12
CA GLY A 489 -6.90 -27.27 23.11
C GLY A 489 -7.38 -28.21 24.22
N ALA A 490 -6.83 -29.36 24.40
CA ALA A 490 -7.24 -30.42 25.33
C ALA A 490 -7.25 -30.01 26.84
N ALA A 491 -7.57 -28.76 27.16
CA ALA A 491 -7.73 -28.26 28.51
C ALA A 491 -9.10 -28.69 29.06
N ASN A 492 -9.10 -29.23 30.29
CA ASN A 492 -10.33 -29.48 31.01
C ASN A 492 -10.78 -28.18 31.71
N ALA A 493 -11.89 -27.62 31.29
CA ALA A 493 -12.54 -26.53 31.99
C ALA A 493 -13.61 -27.08 32.92
N ALA A 494 -13.78 -26.51 34.11
CA ALA A 494 -14.88 -26.83 35.01
C ALA A 494 -15.99 -25.79 34.82
N VAL A 495 -17.18 -26.24 34.43
CA VAL A 495 -18.38 -25.40 34.36
C VAL A 495 -19.19 -25.58 35.66
N LEU A 496 -19.48 -24.46 36.33
CA LEU A 496 -20.32 -24.46 37.51
C LEU A 496 -21.79 -24.33 37.05
N SER A 497 -22.56 -25.41 37.21
CA SER A 497 -23.99 -25.41 36.97
C SER A 497 -24.78 -25.40 38.29
N ALA A 498 -26.11 -25.24 38.22
CA ALA A 498 -26.98 -25.36 39.40
C ALA A 498 -26.96 -26.77 40.03
N GLU A 499 -26.47 -27.76 39.32
CA GLU A 499 -26.40 -29.17 39.73
C GLU A 499 -25.00 -29.59 40.22
N GLY A 500 -24.00 -28.68 40.14
CA GLY A 500 -22.62 -28.91 40.58
C GLY A 500 -21.57 -28.51 39.55
N THR A 501 -20.33 -28.92 39.80
CA THR A 501 -19.20 -28.65 38.90
C THR A 501 -19.01 -29.81 37.93
N GLU A 502 -19.19 -29.59 36.66
CA GLU A 502 -18.89 -30.56 35.61
C GLU A 502 -17.57 -30.23 34.91
N ASN A 503 -16.71 -31.24 34.73
CA ASN A 503 -15.51 -31.12 33.93
C ASN A 503 -15.86 -31.27 32.47
N VAL A 504 -15.57 -30.22 31.72
CA VAL A 504 -15.80 -30.16 30.30
C VAL A 504 -14.47 -30.18 29.57
N SER A 505 -14.32 -31.13 28.64
CA SER A 505 -13.17 -31.10 27.71
C SER A 505 -13.44 -30.08 26.61
N LEU A 506 -12.72 -28.98 26.65
CA LEU A 506 -12.71 -28.07 25.54
C LEU A 506 -11.89 -28.69 24.40
N ARG A 507 -12.53 -29.00 23.29
CA ARG A 507 -11.81 -29.47 22.10
C ARG A 507 -11.05 -28.27 21.51
N GLY A 508 -9.72 -28.31 21.67
CA GLY A 508 -8.85 -27.44 20.95
C GLY A 508 -8.78 -27.78 19.46
N TYR A 509 -8.10 -26.92 18.74
CA TYR A 509 -7.81 -27.11 17.31
C TYR A 509 -7.13 -28.47 17.10
N THR A 510 -7.84 -29.46 16.54
CA THR A 510 -7.29 -30.78 16.32
C THR A 510 -6.54 -30.86 15.01
N SER A 511 -5.23 -31.06 15.08
CA SER A 511 -4.37 -31.33 13.93
C SER A 511 -4.55 -32.79 13.46
N GLY A 512 -5.71 -33.10 12.89
CA GLY A 512 -6.01 -34.45 12.36
C GLY A 512 -6.17 -34.41 10.83
N THR A 513 -5.93 -35.54 10.17
CA THR A 513 -6.25 -35.69 8.75
C THR A 513 -7.75 -35.85 8.58
N ILE A 514 -8.37 -34.97 7.83
CA ILE A 514 -9.81 -34.99 7.51
C ILE A 514 -9.96 -35.54 6.09
N THR A 515 -10.67 -36.67 5.97
CA THR A 515 -10.99 -37.26 4.67
C THR A 515 -12.50 -37.14 4.48
N ALA A 516 -12.91 -36.28 3.55
CA ALA A 516 -14.31 -35.94 3.33
C ALA A 516 -14.57 -35.61 1.85
N SER A 517 -15.83 -35.69 1.43
CA SER A 517 -16.28 -35.21 0.12
C SER A 517 -16.49 -33.70 0.12
N SER A 518 -16.76 -33.12 1.30
CA SER A 518 -17.01 -31.71 1.54
C SER A 518 -16.35 -31.28 2.86
N TYR A 519 -15.78 -30.08 2.84
CA TYR A 519 -15.08 -29.49 3.99
C TYR A 519 -15.75 -28.21 4.43
N LEU A 520 -16.06 -28.09 5.71
CA LEU A 520 -16.50 -26.85 6.34
C LEU A 520 -15.26 -26.08 6.83
N ILE A 521 -15.10 -24.87 6.33
CA ILE A 521 -14.14 -23.88 6.81
C ILE A 521 -14.92 -22.86 7.61
N LYS A 522 -14.65 -22.76 8.93
CA LYS A 522 -15.29 -21.83 9.85
C LYS A 522 -14.21 -20.96 10.50
N GLY A 523 -14.37 -19.65 10.45
CA GLY A 523 -13.36 -18.73 10.98
C GLY A 523 -13.94 -17.44 11.51
N SER A 524 -13.04 -16.60 12.06
CA SER A 524 -13.31 -15.28 12.60
C SER A 524 -12.19 -14.29 12.20
N GLY A 525 -12.47 -13.00 12.34
CA GLY A 525 -11.50 -11.96 12.03
C GLY A 525 -11.33 -11.64 10.53
N TRP A 526 -10.55 -10.60 10.25
CA TRP A 526 -10.21 -10.16 8.90
C TRP A 526 -8.82 -9.51 8.89
N GLY A 527 -7.87 -10.14 8.20
CA GLY A 527 -6.51 -9.69 8.05
C GLY A 527 -5.47 -10.73 8.46
N HIS A 528 -4.23 -10.28 8.60
CA HIS A 528 -3.08 -11.14 8.88
C HIS A 528 -2.85 -11.43 10.38
N ASN A 529 -3.58 -10.82 11.28
CA ASN A 529 -3.56 -10.99 12.74
C ASN A 529 -2.25 -10.57 13.45
N VAL A 530 -1.31 -9.87 12.82
CA VAL A 530 -0.04 -9.42 13.42
C VAL A 530 -0.09 -7.93 13.74
N GLY A 531 0.20 -7.52 14.97
CA GLY A 531 0.18 -6.13 15.42
C GLY A 531 -1.22 -5.67 15.82
N MET A 532 -1.60 -4.42 15.49
CA MET A 532 -2.82 -3.80 15.99
C MET A 532 -4.08 -4.22 15.22
N SER A 533 -5.09 -4.77 15.93
CA SER A 533 -6.46 -4.88 15.42
C SER A 533 -7.14 -3.52 15.42
N GLN A 534 -7.68 -3.10 14.26
CA GLN A 534 -8.42 -1.83 14.14
C GLN A 534 -9.71 -1.85 14.97
N TYR A 535 -10.46 -2.96 14.92
CA TYR A 535 -11.67 -3.12 15.74
C TYR A 535 -11.36 -3.31 17.23
N GLY A 536 -10.25 -3.97 17.58
CA GLY A 536 -9.77 -4.04 18.95
C GLY A 536 -9.37 -2.66 19.49
N ALA A 537 -8.64 -1.88 18.71
CA ALA A 537 -8.31 -0.48 19.04
C ALA A 537 -9.57 0.38 19.24
N ARG A 538 -10.59 0.21 18.39
CA ARG A 538 -11.88 0.85 18.56
C ARG A 538 -12.55 0.47 19.88
N ALA A 539 -12.61 -0.81 20.20
CA ALA A 539 -13.21 -1.31 21.43
C ALA A 539 -12.50 -0.77 22.69
N MET A 540 -11.16 -0.78 22.68
CA MET A 540 -10.36 -0.23 23.77
C MET A 540 -10.64 1.27 23.96
N ALA A 541 -10.74 2.03 22.88
CA ALA A 541 -11.06 3.45 22.93
C ALA A 541 -12.51 3.71 23.42
N GLU A 542 -13.49 2.90 23.03
CA GLU A 542 -14.87 2.93 23.55
C GLU A 542 -14.92 2.61 25.06
N LEU A 543 -13.99 1.81 25.56
CA LEU A 543 -13.81 1.52 27.00
C LEU A 543 -13.01 2.62 27.75
N GLY A 544 -12.60 3.70 27.06
CA GLY A 544 -11.93 4.85 27.68
C GLY A 544 -10.41 4.75 27.72
N MET A 545 -9.79 3.81 27.03
CA MET A 545 -8.34 3.69 26.91
C MET A 545 -7.77 4.74 25.96
N THR A 546 -6.59 5.25 26.27
CA THR A 546 -5.87 6.20 25.41
C THR A 546 -5.17 5.51 24.26
N TYR A 547 -4.77 6.28 23.23
CA TYR A 547 -3.97 5.72 22.12
C TYR A 547 -2.65 5.10 22.61
N ILE A 548 -2.07 5.60 23.69
CA ILE A 548 -0.86 5.05 24.30
C ILE A 548 -1.15 3.66 24.89
N ASP A 549 -2.29 3.48 25.61
CA ASP A 549 -2.69 2.20 26.16
C ASP A 549 -2.93 1.18 25.03
N ILE A 550 -3.61 1.61 23.96
CA ILE A 550 -3.90 0.79 22.79
C ILE A 550 -2.61 0.32 22.12
N LEU A 551 -1.69 1.24 21.80
CA LEU A 551 -0.43 0.91 21.15
C LEU A 551 0.45 0.02 22.03
N SER A 552 0.54 0.31 23.34
CA SER A 552 1.29 -0.49 24.31
C SER A 552 0.74 -1.92 24.43
N PHE A 553 -0.56 -2.10 24.24
CA PHE A 553 -1.17 -3.43 24.22
C PHE A 553 -0.72 -4.24 22.99
N TYR A 554 -0.73 -3.67 21.79
CA TYR A 554 -0.43 -4.41 20.56
C TYR A 554 1.05 -4.49 20.20
N TYR A 555 1.87 -3.54 20.66
CA TYR A 555 3.31 -3.48 20.37
C TYR A 555 4.11 -3.54 21.67
N GLU A 556 4.34 -4.75 22.14
CA GLU A 556 4.89 -5.03 23.46
C GLU A 556 6.31 -4.47 23.62
N GLY A 557 6.51 -3.63 24.64
CA GLY A 557 7.82 -3.04 24.92
C GLY A 557 8.27 -1.94 23.94
N ALA A 558 7.41 -1.52 22.99
CA ALA A 558 7.70 -0.36 22.16
C ALA A 558 7.58 0.94 22.98
N GLU A 559 8.50 1.86 22.75
CA GLU A 559 8.47 3.22 23.27
C GLU A 559 7.65 4.10 22.34
N ILE A 560 6.78 4.97 22.90
CA ILE A 560 5.87 5.84 22.16
C ILE A 560 6.25 7.30 22.47
N GLY A 561 6.72 8.06 21.48
CA GLY A 561 7.14 9.44 21.68
C GLY A 561 7.54 10.19 20.41
#